data_e68be2f2cc96a73a901a3d5c9107a990
#
_entry.id   e68be2f2cc96a73a901a3d5c9107a990
#
_cell.length_a   1.000
_cell.length_b   1.000
_cell.length_c   1.000
_cell.angle_alpha   90.00
_cell.angle_beta   90.00
_cell.angle_gamma   90.00
#
_symmetry.space_group_name_H-M   'P 1'
#
loop_
_entity.id
_entity.type
_entity.pdbx_description
1 polymer ?
#
loop_
_entity_poly.entity_id
_entity_poly.type
_entity_poly.pdbx_seq_one_letter_code
_entity_poly.pdbx_strand_id
1 'polypeptide(L)'
;MFDTPEDIGLSLEREKIHRVRNLVYTHWHPDHTMGCRVLEQLNMDWLKPRARKVTNVWLPGWVRRDFHKHLGLESHFQHFEKLGIAKVREISEGEALHIDGITLRAFHMAQPGLTSFLLRHGRRRALLALDDTRDWRPGPELSEPDILVIEMGWFERDTKNRRIVSPGDPIRQGEASFEETLRLIGQIRPRLAFLTHIEGLWARSYNDYLKLEREYHDHHLRVAYDGLRVAF
;
A
#
# COMPACT_ATOMS: atom_id res chain seq x y z
N MET A 1 7.12 -4.31 -5.93
CA MET A 1 7.01 -3.92 -4.51
C MET A 1 6.20 -2.63 -4.47
N PHE A 2 5.30 -2.50 -3.51
CA PHE A 2 4.61 -1.24 -3.21
C PHE A 2 5.17 -0.70 -1.91
N ASP A 3 5.43 0.61 -1.88
CA ASP A 3 5.92 1.39 -0.75
C ASP A 3 7.19 0.87 -0.06
N THR A 4 7.75 1.69 0.81
CA THR A 4 8.94 1.39 1.62
C THR A 4 8.75 1.95 3.03
N PRO A 5 7.99 1.25 3.89
CA PRO A 5 7.92 1.58 5.31
C PRO A 5 9.30 1.52 5.97
N GLU A 6 9.46 2.10 7.17
CA GLU A 6 10.75 2.21 7.85
C GLU A 6 11.44 0.87 8.05
N ASP A 7 10.68 -0.18 8.32
CA ASP A 7 11.16 -1.54 8.62
C ASP A 7 11.27 -2.45 7.39
N ILE A 8 11.07 -1.92 6.17
CA ILE A 8 11.09 -2.69 4.92
C ILE A 8 12.36 -3.54 4.77
N GLY A 9 13.50 -3.06 5.26
CA GLY A 9 14.76 -3.81 5.24
C GLY A 9 14.67 -5.13 5.99
N LEU A 10 14.04 -5.13 7.16
CA LEU A 10 13.81 -6.34 7.96
C LEU A 10 12.86 -7.31 7.26
N SER A 11 11.80 -6.77 6.66
CA SER A 11 10.82 -7.57 5.91
C SER A 11 11.45 -8.25 4.71
N LEU A 12 12.27 -7.55 3.94
CA LEU A 12 12.98 -8.12 2.79
C LEU A 12 14.00 -9.19 3.20
N GLU A 13 14.72 -8.97 4.31
CA GLU A 13 15.67 -9.96 4.85
C GLU A 13 14.95 -11.23 5.31
N ARG A 14 13.86 -11.10 6.08
CA ARG A 14 13.02 -12.22 6.53
C ARG A 14 12.52 -13.06 5.35
N GLU A 15 12.05 -12.41 4.30
CA GLU A 15 11.52 -13.05 3.10
C GLU A 15 12.61 -13.46 2.09
N LYS A 16 13.90 -13.20 2.40
CA LYS A 16 15.06 -13.49 1.54
C LYS A 16 14.95 -12.84 0.16
N ILE A 17 14.41 -11.62 0.12
CA ILE A 17 14.26 -10.85 -1.10
C ILE A 17 15.50 -9.96 -1.27
N HIS A 18 16.39 -10.34 -2.17
CA HIS A 18 17.65 -9.63 -2.41
C HIS A 18 17.64 -8.77 -3.69
N ARG A 19 16.49 -8.65 -4.33
CA ARG A 19 16.34 -7.84 -5.54
C ARG A 19 14.90 -7.34 -5.70
N VAL A 20 14.75 -6.03 -5.83
CA VAL A 20 13.52 -5.35 -6.22
C VAL A 20 13.75 -4.68 -7.57
N ARG A 21 13.10 -5.14 -8.64
CA ARG A 21 13.21 -4.55 -9.97
C ARG A 21 12.34 -3.33 -10.15
N ASN A 22 11.15 -3.37 -9.54
CA ASN A 22 10.15 -2.32 -9.66
C ASN A 22 9.58 -2.00 -8.28
N LEU A 23 9.62 -0.73 -7.92
CA LEU A 23 9.04 -0.14 -6.72
C LEU A 23 7.99 0.86 -7.17
N VAL A 24 6.81 0.83 -6.60
CA VAL A 24 5.69 1.74 -6.87
C VAL A 24 5.31 2.41 -5.55
N TYR A 25 5.18 3.72 -5.53
CA TYR A 25 4.68 4.44 -4.35
C TYR A 25 3.20 4.79 -4.50
N THR A 26 2.45 4.56 -3.43
CA THR A 26 1.02 4.86 -3.36
C THR A 26 0.76 6.31 -3.00
N HIS A 27 1.54 6.86 -2.08
CA HIS A 27 1.46 8.24 -1.60
C HIS A 27 2.72 8.64 -0.81
N TRP A 28 2.70 9.81 -0.20
CA TRP A 28 3.88 10.44 0.39
C TRP A 28 4.06 10.22 1.90
N HIS A 29 3.10 9.66 2.63
CA HIS A 29 3.19 9.54 4.09
C HIS A 29 4.47 8.82 4.53
N PRO A 30 5.06 9.22 5.68
CA PRO A 30 6.36 8.70 6.13
C PRO A 30 6.41 7.19 6.30
N ASP A 31 5.36 6.60 6.86
CA ASP A 31 5.20 5.15 7.07
C ASP A 31 5.14 4.34 5.76
N HIS A 32 4.98 5.01 4.61
CA HIS A 32 5.04 4.42 3.28
C HIS A 32 6.35 4.73 2.54
N THR A 33 7.18 5.66 3.03
CA THR A 33 8.28 6.21 2.23
C THR A 33 9.64 6.26 2.92
N MET A 34 9.69 6.32 4.26
CA MET A 34 10.94 6.57 4.99
C MET A 34 11.97 5.43 4.91
N GLY A 35 11.56 4.23 4.53
CA GLY A 35 12.47 3.12 4.23
C GLY A 35 13.12 3.16 2.84
N CYS A 36 12.98 4.24 2.05
CA CYS A 36 13.50 4.34 0.67
C CYS A 36 15.00 4.09 0.56
N ARG A 37 15.77 4.28 1.64
CA ARG A 37 17.20 3.95 1.72
C ARG A 37 17.47 2.46 1.47
N VAL A 38 16.48 1.59 1.55
CA VAL A 38 16.62 0.17 1.18
C VAL A 38 17.14 -0.02 -0.25
N LEU A 39 16.92 0.96 -1.14
CA LEU A 39 17.46 0.93 -2.50
C LEU A 39 18.98 0.95 -2.54
N GLU A 40 19.65 1.65 -1.62
CA GLU A 40 21.10 1.59 -1.47
C GLU A 40 21.53 0.20 -1.03
N GLN A 41 20.88 -0.37 -0.01
CA GLN A 41 21.21 -1.69 0.53
C GLN A 41 21.07 -2.79 -0.52
N LEU A 42 20.05 -2.72 -1.37
CA LEU A 42 19.78 -3.71 -2.42
C LEU A 42 20.70 -3.56 -3.64
N ASN A 43 21.09 -2.35 -3.99
CA ASN A 43 21.63 -2.03 -5.31
C ASN A 43 23.11 -1.58 -5.31
N MET A 44 23.66 -1.15 -4.16
CA MET A 44 25.06 -0.71 -4.07
C MET A 44 26.02 -1.85 -3.74
N ASP A 45 27.25 -1.74 -4.24
CA ASP A 45 28.42 -2.45 -3.72
C ASP A 45 29.27 -1.48 -2.89
N TRP A 46 29.12 -1.52 -1.59
CA TRP A 46 29.83 -0.63 -0.68
C TRP A 46 31.35 -0.87 -0.62
N LEU A 47 31.80 -2.06 -0.99
CA LEU A 47 33.24 -2.39 -1.05
C LEU A 47 33.87 -1.87 -2.34
N LYS A 48 33.09 -1.74 -3.39
CA LYS A 48 33.48 -1.16 -4.68
C LYS A 48 32.37 -0.20 -5.07
N PRO A 49 32.44 1.11 -4.65
CA PRO A 49 31.33 2.05 -4.75
C PRO A 49 30.80 2.17 -6.20
N ARG A 50 29.92 1.27 -6.56
CA ARG A 50 29.25 1.21 -7.85
C ARG A 50 27.89 0.55 -7.71
N ALA A 51 26.97 0.92 -8.57
CA ALA A 51 25.71 0.24 -8.70
C ALA A 51 25.92 -1.21 -9.19
N ARG A 52 25.35 -2.18 -8.49
CA ARG A 52 25.26 -3.59 -8.92
C ARG A 52 23.95 -3.87 -9.64
N LYS A 53 22.89 -3.21 -9.21
CA LYS A 53 21.51 -3.41 -9.68
C LYS A 53 20.84 -2.05 -9.79
N VAL A 54 19.73 -2.01 -10.51
CA VAL A 54 18.90 -0.81 -10.67
C VAL A 54 17.47 -1.17 -10.35
N THR A 55 16.79 -0.33 -9.58
CA THR A 55 15.35 -0.40 -9.33
C THR A 55 14.64 0.69 -10.13
N ASN A 56 13.60 0.33 -10.90
CA ASN A 56 12.69 1.34 -11.44
C ASN A 56 11.75 1.77 -10.31
N VAL A 57 11.69 3.06 -10.05
CA VAL A 57 10.80 3.69 -9.06
C VAL A 57 9.69 4.38 -9.83
N TRP A 58 8.46 3.90 -9.63
CA TRP A 58 7.28 4.37 -10.34
C TRP A 58 6.44 5.24 -9.41
N LEU A 59 6.17 6.47 -9.84
CA LEU A 59 5.41 7.47 -9.10
C LEU A 59 4.30 8.03 -9.99
N PRO A 60 3.02 7.95 -9.57
CA PRO A 60 1.99 8.82 -10.16
C PRO A 60 2.45 10.29 -10.08
N GLY A 61 2.15 11.09 -11.11
CA GLY A 61 2.62 12.47 -11.19
C GLY A 61 2.22 13.34 -9.99
N TRP A 62 1.04 13.06 -9.40
CA TRP A 62 0.59 13.73 -8.17
C TRP A 62 1.39 13.30 -6.94
N VAL A 63 1.73 12.01 -6.80
CA VAL A 63 2.59 11.50 -5.70
C VAL A 63 3.99 12.11 -5.80
N ARG A 64 4.53 12.23 -7.00
CA ARG A 64 5.84 12.86 -7.22
C ARG A 64 5.86 14.32 -6.76
N ARG A 65 4.79 15.09 -7.03
CA ARG A 65 4.65 16.47 -6.55
C ARG A 65 4.63 16.54 -5.02
N ASP A 66 3.91 15.60 -4.37
CA ASP A 66 3.82 15.54 -2.91
C ASP A 66 5.16 15.13 -2.27
N PHE A 67 5.91 14.22 -2.89
CA PHE A 67 7.27 13.89 -2.46
C PHE A 67 8.18 15.10 -2.46
N HIS A 68 8.08 15.94 -3.48
CA HIS A 68 8.82 17.21 -3.53
C HIS A 68 8.36 18.18 -2.44
N LYS A 69 7.05 18.35 -2.30
CA LYS A 69 6.46 19.35 -1.42
C LYS A 69 6.62 19.02 0.07
N HIS A 70 6.43 17.76 0.46
CA HIS A 70 6.31 17.36 1.87
C HIS A 70 7.57 16.70 2.43
N LEU A 71 8.32 15.97 1.62
CA LEU A 71 9.42 15.14 2.08
C LEU A 71 10.80 15.59 1.59
N GLY A 72 10.88 16.44 0.57
CA GLY A 72 12.16 16.76 -0.09
C GLY A 72 12.81 15.54 -0.78
N LEU A 73 12.10 14.42 -0.91
CA LEU A 73 12.62 13.17 -1.47
C LEU A 73 12.99 13.27 -2.96
N GLU A 74 12.51 14.27 -3.69
CA GLU A 74 12.90 14.47 -5.09
C GLU A 74 14.42 14.57 -5.26
N SER A 75 15.10 15.37 -4.43
CA SER A 75 16.56 15.47 -4.45
C SER A 75 17.26 14.18 -4.03
N HIS A 76 16.65 13.43 -3.12
CA HIS A 76 17.15 12.13 -2.67
C HIS A 76 17.09 11.09 -3.81
N PHE A 77 15.97 11.02 -4.52
CA PHE A 77 15.84 10.15 -5.68
C PHE A 77 16.75 10.57 -6.84
N GLN A 78 16.95 11.88 -7.07
CA GLN A 78 17.95 12.36 -8.03
C GLN A 78 19.37 11.90 -7.66
N HIS A 79 19.71 11.87 -6.38
CA HIS A 79 20.97 11.31 -5.90
C HIS A 79 21.06 9.80 -6.22
N PHE A 80 20.00 9.02 -5.99
CA PHE A 80 19.97 7.61 -6.36
C PHE A 80 20.12 7.36 -7.86
N GLU A 81 19.57 8.24 -8.69
CA GLU A 81 19.76 8.18 -10.15
C GLU A 81 21.20 8.46 -10.54
N LYS A 82 21.85 9.48 -9.92
CA LYS A 82 23.28 9.78 -10.14
C LYS A 82 24.19 8.61 -9.73
N LEU A 83 23.84 7.90 -8.66
CA LEU A 83 24.53 6.67 -8.25
C LEU A 83 24.24 5.48 -9.18
N GLY A 84 23.25 5.57 -10.06
CA GLY A 84 22.84 4.49 -10.96
C GLY A 84 22.07 3.36 -10.27
N ILE A 85 21.57 3.56 -9.06
CA ILE A 85 20.85 2.52 -8.27
C ILE A 85 19.34 2.59 -8.44
N ALA A 86 18.81 3.69 -8.93
CA ALA A 86 17.40 3.86 -9.23
C ALA A 86 17.19 4.52 -10.59
N LYS A 87 16.00 4.34 -11.16
CA LYS A 87 15.47 5.10 -12.29
C LYS A 87 14.06 5.53 -11.94
N VAL A 88 13.85 6.82 -11.72
CA VAL A 88 12.54 7.38 -11.39
C VAL A 88 11.73 7.54 -12.67
N ARG A 89 10.49 7.05 -12.63
CA ARG A 89 9.56 7.08 -13.75
C ARG A 89 8.20 7.54 -13.29
N GLU A 90 7.59 8.40 -14.07
CA GLU A 90 6.24 8.88 -13.80
C GLU A 90 5.20 7.97 -14.45
N ILE A 91 4.10 7.75 -13.73
CA ILE A 91 2.90 7.10 -14.25
C ILE A 91 1.90 8.21 -14.55
N SER A 92 1.51 8.34 -15.82
CA SER A 92 0.49 9.30 -16.24
C SER A 92 -0.90 8.81 -15.81
N GLU A 93 -1.79 9.75 -15.51
CA GLU A 93 -3.17 9.42 -15.17
C GLU A 93 -3.86 8.64 -16.30
N GLY A 94 -4.53 7.54 -15.94
CA GLY A 94 -5.22 6.68 -16.91
C GLY A 94 -4.31 5.80 -17.78
N GLU A 95 -3.00 5.98 -17.69
CA GLU A 95 -2.04 5.17 -18.44
C GLU A 95 -1.96 3.75 -17.87
N ALA A 96 -1.87 2.77 -18.77
CA ALA A 96 -1.61 1.38 -18.42
C ALA A 96 -0.11 1.10 -18.49
N LEU A 97 0.52 0.92 -17.34
CA LEU A 97 1.92 0.54 -17.26
C LEU A 97 2.09 -0.97 -17.35
N HIS A 98 2.95 -1.43 -18.25
CA HIS A 98 3.26 -2.85 -18.42
C HIS A 98 4.60 -3.19 -17.77
N ILE A 99 4.57 -4.04 -16.74
CA ILE A 99 5.74 -4.46 -15.96
C ILE A 99 5.73 -5.98 -15.80
N ASP A 100 6.74 -6.66 -16.33
CA ASP A 100 6.95 -8.11 -16.12
C ASP A 100 5.66 -8.96 -16.37
N GLY A 101 4.87 -8.62 -17.39
CA GLY A 101 3.62 -9.32 -17.73
C GLY A 101 2.39 -8.87 -16.94
N ILE A 102 2.55 -7.93 -16.02
CA ILE A 102 1.46 -7.31 -15.27
C ILE A 102 1.12 -5.97 -15.90
N THR A 103 -0.16 -5.70 -16.09
CA THR A 103 -0.66 -4.37 -16.41
C THR A 103 -1.08 -3.69 -15.11
N LEU A 104 -0.56 -2.50 -14.86
CA LEU A 104 -0.86 -1.68 -13.67
C LEU A 104 -1.48 -0.38 -14.13
N ARG A 105 -2.57 0.03 -13.47
CA ARG A 105 -3.20 1.34 -13.66
C ARG A 105 -3.38 2.02 -12.30
N ALA A 106 -3.04 3.31 -12.26
CA ALA A 106 -3.18 4.16 -11.08
C ALA A 106 -4.50 4.94 -11.15
N PHE A 107 -5.18 5.07 -10.01
CA PHE A 107 -6.43 5.82 -9.87
C PHE A 107 -6.34 6.73 -8.65
N HIS A 108 -6.74 7.97 -8.80
CA HIS A 108 -6.93 8.87 -7.68
C HIS A 108 -7.96 8.34 -6.69
N MET A 109 -7.69 8.54 -5.42
CA MET A 109 -8.66 8.33 -4.34
C MET A 109 -9.26 9.67 -3.90
N ALA A 110 -10.20 9.64 -2.94
CA ALA A 110 -10.87 10.87 -2.47
C ALA A 110 -9.91 11.82 -1.76
N GLN A 111 -8.99 11.28 -0.98
CA GLN A 111 -7.97 12.07 -0.30
C GLN A 111 -6.89 12.52 -1.28
N PRO A 112 -6.46 13.79 -1.23
CA PRO A 112 -5.41 14.30 -2.10
C PRO A 112 -4.12 13.49 -1.97
N GLY A 113 -3.51 13.16 -3.10
CA GLY A 113 -2.22 12.44 -3.15
C GLY A 113 -2.31 10.92 -3.01
N LEU A 114 -3.44 10.37 -2.56
CA LEU A 114 -3.62 8.93 -2.41
C LEU A 114 -3.95 8.23 -3.73
N THR A 115 -3.44 7.02 -3.87
CA THR A 115 -3.56 6.25 -5.11
C THR A 115 -3.98 4.82 -4.83
N SER A 116 -5.03 4.37 -5.50
CA SER A 116 -5.32 2.95 -5.64
C SER A 116 -4.75 2.41 -6.95
N PHE A 117 -4.42 1.12 -6.97
CA PHE A 117 -3.82 0.47 -8.13
C PHE A 117 -4.61 -0.77 -8.54
N LEU A 118 -4.99 -0.82 -9.81
CA LEU A 118 -5.54 -2.03 -10.41
C LEU A 118 -4.43 -2.77 -11.16
N LEU A 119 -4.14 -4.00 -10.72
CA LEU A 119 -3.21 -4.91 -11.36
C LEU A 119 -3.96 -5.96 -12.17
N ARG A 120 -3.44 -6.27 -13.35
CA ARG A 120 -3.95 -7.35 -14.22
C ARG A 120 -2.83 -8.28 -14.64
N HIS A 121 -3.07 -9.58 -14.52
CA HIS A 121 -2.24 -10.62 -15.12
C HIS A 121 -3.14 -11.67 -15.78
N GLY A 122 -3.15 -11.70 -17.10
CA GLY A 122 -4.14 -12.48 -17.86
C GLY A 122 -5.58 -12.05 -17.55
N ARG A 123 -6.38 -12.97 -17.04
CA ARG A 123 -7.76 -12.70 -16.61
C ARG A 123 -7.88 -12.28 -15.14
N ARG A 124 -6.82 -12.42 -14.37
CA ARG A 124 -6.80 -12.14 -12.92
C ARG A 124 -6.64 -10.64 -12.66
N ARG A 125 -7.32 -10.18 -11.63
CA ARG A 125 -7.34 -8.76 -11.23
C ARG A 125 -7.11 -8.63 -9.74
N ALA A 126 -6.20 -7.76 -9.35
CA ALA A 126 -6.02 -7.36 -7.95
C ALA A 126 -6.15 -5.84 -7.84
N LEU A 127 -6.91 -5.38 -6.86
CA LEU A 127 -7.07 -3.96 -6.52
C LEU A 127 -6.38 -3.70 -5.20
N LEU A 128 -5.51 -2.68 -5.18
CA LEU A 128 -4.79 -2.23 -3.98
C LEU A 128 -5.30 -0.83 -3.60
N ALA A 129 -5.82 -0.68 -2.38
CA ALA A 129 -6.24 0.56 -1.76
C ALA A 129 -5.69 0.54 -0.32
N LEU A 130 -4.38 0.81 -0.19
CA LEU A 130 -3.60 0.42 0.98
C LEU A 130 -3.79 1.34 2.18
N ASP A 131 -4.28 2.57 1.97
CA ASP A 131 -4.42 3.59 2.99
C ASP A 131 -5.51 4.60 2.66
N ASP A 132 -6.05 5.27 3.68
CA ASP A 132 -6.99 6.42 3.64
C ASP A 132 -8.11 6.30 2.60
N THR A 133 -8.91 5.26 2.74
CA THR A 133 -10.05 5.00 1.82
C THR A 133 -11.30 5.83 2.15
N ARG A 134 -11.22 6.73 3.11
CA ARG A 134 -12.35 7.57 3.51
C ARG A 134 -12.89 8.36 2.32
N ASP A 135 -14.22 8.42 2.23
CA ASP A 135 -14.98 9.11 1.18
C ASP A 135 -14.64 8.63 -0.25
N TRP A 136 -13.82 7.60 -0.42
CA TRP A 136 -13.51 7.04 -1.71
C TRP A 136 -14.74 6.40 -2.37
N ARG A 137 -14.93 6.71 -3.63
CA ARG A 137 -16.01 6.16 -4.47
C ARG A 137 -15.38 5.49 -5.68
N PRO A 138 -15.03 4.19 -5.57
CA PRO A 138 -14.42 3.47 -6.68
C PRO A 138 -15.34 3.42 -7.90
N GLY A 139 -14.76 3.68 -9.07
CA GLY A 139 -15.45 3.57 -10.33
C GLY A 139 -15.81 2.11 -10.67
N PRO A 140 -16.77 1.89 -11.59
CA PRO A 140 -17.23 0.55 -11.95
C PRO A 140 -16.11 -0.34 -12.52
N GLU A 141 -15.05 0.23 -13.09
CA GLU A 141 -13.89 -0.50 -13.60
C GLU A 141 -13.08 -1.17 -12.49
N LEU A 142 -13.23 -0.75 -11.24
CA LEU A 142 -12.56 -1.29 -10.05
C LEU A 142 -13.40 -2.37 -9.35
N SER A 143 -14.64 -2.61 -9.80
CA SER A 143 -15.52 -3.61 -9.20
C SER A 143 -15.09 -5.04 -9.54
N GLU A 144 -15.46 -5.96 -8.66
CA GLU A 144 -15.30 -7.42 -8.80
C GLU A 144 -13.85 -7.89 -9.11
N PRO A 145 -12.82 -7.37 -8.40
CA PRO A 145 -11.48 -7.93 -8.53
C PRO A 145 -11.43 -9.34 -7.90
N ASP A 146 -10.50 -10.18 -8.34
CA ASP A 146 -10.25 -11.48 -7.68
C ASP A 146 -9.72 -11.25 -6.27
N ILE A 147 -8.86 -10.24 -6.09
CA ILE A 147 -8.30 -9.82 -4.81
C ILE A 147 -8.47 -8.32 -4.62
N LEU A 148 -8.90 -7.93 -3.44
CA LEU A 148 -8.80 -6.58 -2.91
C LEU A 148 -7.83 -6.58 -1.73
N VAL A 149 -6.85 -5.69 -1.73
CA VAL A 149 -6.05 -5.37 -0.55
C VAL A 149 -6.43 -3.95 -0.14
N ILE A 150 -6.96 -3.79 1.06
CA ILE A 150 -7.54 -2.53 1.53
C ILE A 150 -7.15 -2.30 2.99
N GLU A 151 -7.03 -1.03 3.39
CA GLU A 151 -6.84 -0.68 4.80
C GLU A 151 -7.96 -1.23 5.67
N MET A 152 -7.62 -1.55 6.92
CA MET A 152 -8.61 -2.04 7.89
C MET A 152 -9.53 -0.92 8.39
N GLY A 153 -9.00 0.29 8.53
CA GLY A 153 -9.69 1.40 9.17
C GLY A 153 -9.68 1.34 10.70
N TRP A 154 -10.16 2.40 11.35
CA TRP A 154 -10.16 2.52 12.81
C TRP A 154 -11.38 1.89 13.46
N PHE A 155 -11.22 1.47 14.74
CA PHE A 155 -12.30 0.89 15.57
C PHE A 155 -12.73 1.89 16.65
N GLU A 156 -14.03 2.13 16.80
CA GLU A 156 -14.53 2.97 17.90
C GLU A 156 -14.28 2.35 19.28
N ARG A 157 -14.28 0.99 19.34
CA ARG A 157 -14.22 0.25 20.59
C ARG A 157 -13.18 -0.86 20.54
N ASP A 158 -12.56 -1.11 21.69
CA ASP A 158 -11.67 -2.26 21.86
C ASP A 158 -12.45 -3.58 21.98
N THR A 159 -11.72 -4.69 22.13
CA THR A 159 -12.28 -6.05 22.30
C THR A 159 -13.08 -6.24 23.58
N LYS A 160 -12.98 -5.33 24.54
CA LYS A 160 -13.76 -5.30 25.79
C LYS A 160 -14.92 -4.30 25.74
N ASN A 161 -15.28 -3.85 24.52
CA ASN A 161 -16.34 -2.88 24.26
C ASN A 161 -16.13 -1.49 24.90
N ARG A 162 -14.91 -1.16 25.30
CA ARG A 162 -14.57 0.17 25.81
C ARG A 162 -14.30 1.12 24.64
N ARG A 163 -14.85 2.32 24.70
CA ARG A 163 -14.59 3.34 23.69
C ARG A 163 -13.12 3.76 23.71
N ILE A 164 -12.44 3.66 22.58
CA ILE A 164 -11.04 4.06 22.38
C ILE A 164 -10.92 5.27 21.45
N VAL A 165 -11.89 5.49 20.56
CA VAL A 165 -11.96 6.69 19.71
C VAL A 165 -13.14 7.57 20.19
N SER A 166 -12.83 8.77 20.69
CA SER A 166 -13.84 9.70 21.18
C SER A 166 -14.66 10.32 20.04
N PRO A 167 -15.85 10.90 20.31
CA PRO A 167 -16.66 11.55 19.26
C PRO A 167 -15.96 12.72 18.57
N GLY A 168 -15.05 13.42 19.28
CA GLY A 168 -14.29 14.56 18.73
C GLY A 168 -12.89 14.22 18.26
N ASP A 169 -12.54 12.94 18.15
CA ASP A 169 -11.22 12.50 17.74
C ASP A 169 -10.94 12.87 16.27
N PRO A 170 -9.79 13.51 15.96
CA PRO A 170 -9.42 13.89 14.60
C PRO A 170 -9.40 12.72 13.59
N ILE A 171 -9.10 11.50 14.05
CA ILE A 171 -9.07 10.31 13.18
C ILE A 171 -10.41 10.11 12.46
N ARG A 172 -11.53 10.51 13.09
CA ARG A 172 -12.86 10.43 12.47
C ARG A 172 -13.02 11.32 11.24
N GLN A 173 -12.16 12.30 11.08
CA GLN A 173 -12.17 13.23 9.95
C GLN A 173 -11.09 12.87 8.92
N GLY A 174 -10.02 12.22 9.33
CA GLY A 174 -8.87 11.88 8.50
C GLY A 174 -8.98 10.50 7.85
N GLU A 175 -9.46 9.49 8.57
CA GLU A 175 -9.36 8.10 8.14
C GLU A 175 -10.73 7.40 8.08
N ALA A 176 -10.81 6.30 7.32
CA ALA A 176 -11.99 5.46 7.27
C ALA A 176 -12.14 4.65 8.56
N SER A 177 -13.37 4.46 9.02
CA SER A 177 -13.68 3.47 10.05
C SER A 177 -13.73 2.06 9.46
N PHE A 178 -13.60 1.05 10.32
CA PHE A 178 -13.77 -0.34 9.92
C PHE A 178 -15.13 -0.61 9.23
N GLU A 179 -16.21 0.02 9.71
CA GLU A 179 -17.53 -0.07 9.11
C GLU A 179 -17.60 0.58 7.72
N GLU A 180 -16.81 1.64 7.49
CA GLU A 180 -16.67 2.25 6.16
C GLU A 180 -15.91 1.34 5.22
N THR A 181 -14.84 0.72 5.68
CA THR A 181 -14.09 -0.30 4.92
C THR A 181 -14.99 -1.49 4.55
N LEU A 182 -15.80 -2.00 5.47
CA LEU A 182 -16.78 -3.07 5.15
C LEU A 182 -17.79 -2.65 4.08
N ARG A 183 -18.28 -1.40 4.14
CA ARG A 183 -19.18 -0.87 3.09
C ARG A 183 -18.49 -0.80 1.73
N LEU A 184 -17.24 -0.37 1.68
CA LEU A 184 -16.43 -0.34 0.45
C LEU A 184 -16.23 -1.74 -0.11
N ILE A 185 -15.91 -2.72 0.73
CA ILE A 185 -15.80 -4.13 0.32
C ILE A 185 -17.11 -4.60 -0.32
N GLY A 186 -18.27 -4.28 0.30
CA GLY A 186 -19.59 -4.59 -0.23
C GLY A 186 -19.92 -3.89 -1.56
N GLN A 187 -19.41 -2.68 -1.79
CA GLN A 187 -19.56 -1.95 -3.05
C GLN A 187 -18.64 -2.50 -4.15
N ILE A 188 -17.39 -2.78 -3.83
CA ILE A 188 -16.38 -3.30 -4.77
C ILE A 188 -16.68 -4.76 -5.13
N ARG A 189 -17.22 -5.55 -4.21
CA ARG A 189 -17.57 -6.97 -4.36
C ARG A 189 -16.40 -7.84 -4.84
N PRO A 190 -15.26 -7.83 -4.14
CA PRO A 190 -14.13 -8.68 -4.49
C PRO A 190 -14.46 -10.15 -4.23
N ARG A 191 -13.75 -11.09 -4.89
CA ARG A 191 -13.85 -12.50 -4.54
C ARG A 191 -13.20 -12.79 -3.18
N LEU A 192 -12.15 -12.04 -2.83
CA LEU A 192 -11.47 -12.12 -1.54
C LEU A 192 -10.87 -10.75 -1.21
N ALA A 193 -11.11 -10.25 0.01
CA ALA A 193 -10.52 -9.04 0.54
C ALA A 193 -9.45 -9.34 1.59
N PHE A 194 -8.31 -8.67 1.53
CA PHE A 194 -7.28 -8.68 2.56
C PHE A 194 -7.24 -7.31 3.23
N LEU A 195 -7.47 -7.30 4.54
CA LEU A 195 -7.33 -6.11 5.37
C LEU A 195 -5.87 -5.92 5.76
N THR A 196 -5.34 -4.75 5.49
CA THR A 196 -3.96 -4.35 5.79
C THR A 196 -3.97 -3.02 6.58
N HIS A 197 -2.81 -2.37 6.73
CA HIS A 197 -2.68 -1.14 7.49
C HIS A 197 -3.24 -1.29 8.92
N ILE A 198 -2.69 -2.28 9.64
CA ILE A 198 -3.18 -2.70 10.95
C ILE A 198 -2.42 -1.92 12.03
N GLU A 199 -3.12 -1.03 12.69
CA GLU A 199 -2.56 -0.20 13.74
C GLU A 199 -2.54 -0.90 15.10
N GLY A 200 -1.40 -0.80 15.81
CA GLY A 200 -1.25 -1.32 17.18
C GLY A 200 -2.16 -0.62 18.20
N LEU A 201 -2.65 0.57 17.87
CA LEU A 201 -3.54 1.39 18.71
C LEU A 201 -4.85 0.68 19.05
N TRP A 202 -5.32 -0.24 18.22
CA TRP A 202 -6.58 -0.94 18.42
C TRP A 202 -6.52 -2.01 19.51
N ALA A 203 -5.31 -2.30 20.05
CA ALA A 203 -5.08 -3.26 21.12
C ALA A 203 -5.73 -4.64 20.86
N ARG A 204 -5.71 -5.07 19.60
CA ARG A 204 -6.22 -6.36 19.15
C ARG A 204 -5.08 -7.33 18.93
N SER A 205 -5.23 -8.54 19.45
CA SER A 205 -4.30 -9.63 19.18
C SER A 205 -4.61 -10.30 17.84
N TYR A 206 -3.68 -11.12 17.35
CA TYR A 206 -3.92 -11.98 16.18
C TYR A 206 -5.19 -12.82 16.32
N ASN A 207 -5.42 -13.39 17.51
CA ASN A 207 -6.62 -14.18 17.77
C ASN A 207 -7.92 -13.35 17.71
N ASP A 208 -7.87 -12.07 18.03
CA ASP A 208 -9.02 -11.18 17.91
C ASP A 208 -9.32 -10.89 16.44
N TYR A 209 -8.30 -10.75 15.60
CA TYR A 209 -8.46 -10.63 14.15
C TYR A 209 -9.02 -11.92 13.52
N LEU A 210 -8.61 -13.11 13.99
CA LEU A 210 -9.20 -14.37 13.55
C LEU A 210 -10.68 -14.52 13.95
N LYS A 211 -11.10 -13.91 15.06
CA LYS A 211 -12.53 -13.84 15.43
C LYS A 211 -13.29 -12.91 14.49
N LEU A 212 -12.68 -11.75 14.17
CA LEU A 212 -13.24 -10.79 13.24
C LEU A 212 -13.47 -11.43 11.85
N GLU A 213 -12.51 -12.20 11.33
CA GLU A 213 -12.68 -12.92 10.07
C GLU A 213 -13.88 -13.88 10.09
N ARG A 214 -14.12 -14.55 11.21
CA ARG A 214 -15.26 -15.46 11.37
C ARG A 214 -16.58 -14.71 11.50
N GLU A 215 -16.59 -13.58 12.19
CA GLU A 215 -17.76 -12.72 12.37
C GLU A 215 -18.22 -12.14 11.02
N TYR A 216 -17.27 -11.74 10.19
CA TYR A 216 -17.54 -11.13 8.88
C TYR A 216 -17.26 -12.07 7.71
N HIS A 217 -17.44 -13.39 7.89
CA HIS A 217 -17.16 -14.40 6.86
C HIS A 217 -17.91 -14.17 5.53
N ASP A 218 -19.11 -13.60 5.59
CA ASP A 218 -19.93 -13.28 4.40
C ASP A 218 -19.31 -12.19 3.52
N HIS A 219 -18.38 -11.38 4.06
CA HIS A 219 -17.64 -10.39 3.30
C HIS A 219 -16.41 -10.97 2.59
N HIS A 220 -16.16 -12.28 2.72
CA HIS A 220 -14.97 -12.94 2.15
C HIS A 220 -13.67 -12.23 2.51
N LEU A 221 -13.55 -11.73 3.74
CA LEU A 221 -12.37 -11.01 4.19
C LEU A 221 -11.38 -11.91 4.95
N ARG A 222 -10.12 -11.51 4.89
CA ARG A 222 -9.00 -12.04 5.68
C ARG A 222 -8.19 -10.87 6.21
N VAL A 223 -7.54 -11.08 7.34
CA VAL A 223 -6.59 -10.10 7.89
C VAL A 223 -5.19 -10.47 7.42
N ALA A 224 -4.49 -9.52 6.81
CA ALA A 224 -3.13 -9.71 6.36
C ALA A 224 -2.16 -9.83 7.56
N TYR A 225 -1.07 -10.51 7.36
CA TYR A 225 0.03 -10.60 8.30
C TYR A 225 1.35 -10.63 7.54
N ASP A 226 2.42 -10.27 8.21
CA ASP A 226 3.74 -10.20 7.60
C ASP A 226 4.18 -11.55 7.03
N GLY A 227 4.60 -11.55 5.79
CA GLY A 227 5.00 -12.75 5.06
C GLY A 227 3.84 -13.54 4.43
N LEU A 228 2.59 -13.05 4.52
CA LEU A 228 1.45 -13.69 3.84
C LEU A 228 1.71 -13.78 2.33
N ARG A 229 1.58 -14.98 1.78
CA ARG A 229 1.69 -15.24 0.33
C ARG A 229 0.37 -15.77 -0.19
N VAL A 230 -0.14 -15.15 -1.24
CA VAL A 230 -1.41 -15.50 -1.86
C VAL A 230 -1.18 -15.83 -3.33
N ALA A 231 -1.62 -17.01 -3.74
CA ALA A 231 -1.69 -17.40 -5.16
C ALA A 231 -3.14 -17.32 -5.65
N PHE A 232 -3.37 -16.74 -6.80
CA PHE A 232 -4.71 -16.55 -7.36
C PHE A 232 -4.73 -16.58 -8.90
#